data_42eb9c9ff85eaedcd7e431dd51d54d4a
#
_entry.id   42eb9c9ff85eaedcd7e431dd51d54d4a
#
_cell.length_a   1.000
_cell.length_b   1.000
_cell.length_c   1.000
_cell.angle_alpha   90.00
_cell.angle_beta   90.00
_cell.angle_gamma   90.00
#
_symmetry.space_group_name_H-M   'P 1'
#
loop_
_entity.id
_entity.type
_entity.pdbx_description
1 polymer ?
#
loop_
_entity_poly.entity_id
_entity_poly.type
_entity_poly.pdbx_seq_one_letter_code
_entity_poly.pdbx_strand_id
1 'polypeptide(L)'
;LIRTRLKDVSDIYELQFDIAGRCLTVYHDNQDTTILQVLEPLNFDSHIISTEVIVDKIVFNKPDERLEKRLLYQVLMINFVFFIIECSVGIFANSMGLIADSLDMLADSFVYILALSAIGMTLAYKKRVAFLAGITQIILALFGVIEVIRRFIGTEQLPNYQLMIGTAFLALIANWLCLYLLSK
;
A
#
# COMPACT_ATOMS: atom_id res chain seq x y z
N LEU A 1 1.92 1.88 19.99
CA LEU A 1 2.07 1.80 21.43
C LEU A 1 0.71 1.64 22.13
N ILE A 2 -0.23 2.61 22.00
CA ILE A 2 -1.57 2.54 22.63
C ILE A 2 -2.32 1.28 22.20
N ARG A 3 -2.45 1.00 20.91
CA ARG A 3 -3.11 -0.23 20.41
C ARG A 3 -2.50 -1.51 20.97
N THR A 4 -1.19 -1.53 21.20
CA THR A 4 -0.49 -2.71 21.72
C THR A 4 -0.80 -2.93 23.20
N ARG A 5 -0.93 -1.85 23.96
CA ARG A 5 -1.24 -1.90 25.39
C ARG A 5 -2.71 -2.24 25.65
N LEU A 6 -3.62 -1.70 24.85
CA LEU A 6 -5.05 -1.96 24.99
C LEU A 6 -5.50 -3.30 24.39
N LYS A 7 -4.61 -3.99 23.66
CA LYS A 7 -4.94 -5.29 23.05
C LYS A 7 -5.25 -6.39 24.07
N ASP A 8 -4.66 -6.29 25.25
CA ASP A 8 -4.79 -7.28 26.31
C ASP A 8 -5.96 -6.96 27.26
N VAL A 9 -6.66 -5.84 27.05
CA VAL A 9 -7.88 -5.48 27.79
C VAL A 9 -9.07 -6.14 27.11
N SER A 10 -9.77 -7.01 27.84
CA SER A 10 -11.01 -7.62 27.36
C SER A 10 -12.09 -6.57 27.11
N ASP A 11 -13.03 -6.89 26.23
CA ASP A 11 -14.26 -6.09 26.00
C ASP A 11 -14.05 -4.71 25.36
N ILE A 12 -12.90 -4.48 24.70
CA ILE A 12 -12.69 -3.36 23.78
C ILE A 12 -13.05 -3.82 22.35
N TYR A 13 -14.03 -3.13 21.76
CA TYR A 13 -14.53 -3.43 20.41
C TYR A 13 -13.75 -2.71 19.32
N GLU A 14 -13.48 -1.40 19.52
CA GLU A 14 -12.75 -0.59 18.53
C GLU A 14 -12.02 0.60 19.18
N LEU A 15 -10.97 1.06 18.48
CA LEU A 15 -10.16 2.24 18.82
C LEU A 15 -10.13 3.18 17.63
N GLN A 16 -10.70 4.37 17.76
CA GLN A 16 -10.61 5.44 16.76
C GLN A 16 -9.67 6.53 17.26
N PHE A 17 -8.69 6.88 16.42
CA PHE A 17 -7.68 7.89 16.71
C PHE A 17 -7.94 9.14 15.90
N ASP A 18 -8.22 10.25 16.56
CA ASP A 18 -8.13 11.58 16.00
C ASP A 18 -6.77 12.19 16.38
N ILE A 19 -5.81 12.11 15.46
CA ILE A 19 -4.45 12.60 15.70
C ILE A 19 -4.41 14.13 15.77
N ALA A 20 -5.24 14.80 14.98
CA ALA A 20 -5.30 16.26 14.93
C ALA A 20 -5.90 16.84 16.23
N GLY A 21 -6.99 16.26 16.69
CA GLY A 21 -7.65 16.61 17.95
C GLY A 21 -7.00 16.01 19.19
N ARG A 22 -5.97 15.17 19.06
CA ARG A 22 -5.35 14.39 20.16
C ARG A 22 -6.36 13.58 20.97
N CYS A 23 -7.43 13.12 20.34
CA CYS A 23 -8.48 12.35 20.97
C CYS A 23 -8.39 10.88 20.59
N LEU A 24 -8.67 10.02 21.57
CA LEU A 24 -8.87 8.59 21.41
C LEU A 24 -10.29 8.24 21.83
N THR A 25 -11.09 7.74 20.89
CA THR A 25 -12.40 7.17 21.20
C THR A 25 -12.25 5.66 21.34
N VAL A 26 -12.61 5.14 22.49
CA VAL A 26 -12.56 3.71 22.81
C VAL A 26 -13.99 3.20 22.97
N TYR A 27 -14.35 2.22 22.15
CA TYR A 27 -15.64 1.54 22.25
C TYR A 27 -15.45 0.29 23.11
N HIS A 28 -16.09 0.25 24.27
CA HIS A 28 -15.89 -0.81 25.27
C HIS A 28 -17.15 -1.08 26.09
N ASP A 29 -17.14 -2.19 26.82
CA ASP A 29 -18.19 -2.55 27.77
C ASP A 29 -17.67 -2.38 29.20
N ASN A 30 -18.12 -1.32 29.90
CA ASN A 30 -17.84 -1.06 31.34
C ASN A 30 -16.35 -1.08 31.77
N GLN A 31 -15.40 -0.62 30.92
CA GLN A 31 -13.96 -0.74 31.18
C GLN A 31 -13.23 0.62 31.40
N ASP A 32 -13.94 1.71 31.71
CA ASP A 32 -13.39 3.07 31.79
C ASP A 32 -12.14 3.15 32.68
N THR A 33 -12.21 2.60 33.89
CA THR A 33 -11.10 2.64 34.85
C THR A 33 -9.92 1.78 34.43
N THR A 34 -10.17 0.63 33.82
CA THR A 34 -9.12 -0.29 33.35
C THR A 34 -8.36 0.33 32.18
N ILE A 35 -9.06 0.98 31.26
CA ILE A 35 -8.47 1.66 30.11
C ILE A 35 -7.53 2.79 30.56
N LEU A 36 -7.97 3.61 31.51
CA LEU A 36 -7.13 4.67 32.06
C LEU A 36 -5.87 4.13 32.75
N GLN A 37 -6.01 3.11 33.59
CA GLN A 37 -4.87 2.48 34.29
C GLN A 37 -3.82 1.92 33.30
N VAL A 38 -4.25 1.39 32.16
CA VAL A 38 -3.35 0.87 31.12
C VAL A 38 -2.66 1.99 30.33
N LEU A 39 -3.31 3.15 30.20
CA LEU A 39 -2.76 4.31 29.48
C LEU A 39 -1.90 5.21 30.36
N GLU A 40 -2.15 5.29 31.67
CA GLU A 40 -1.41 6.15 32.61
C GLU A 40 0.11 5.96 32.59
N PRO A 41 0.67 4.72 32.52
CA PRO A 41 2.11 4.52 32.45
C PRO A 41 2.77 5.05 31.16
N LEU A 42 1.97 5.45 30.17
CA LEU A 42 2.50 6.00 28.91
C LEU A 42 2.82 7.51 29.00
N ASN A 43 2.49 8.15 30.13
CA ASN A 43 2.76 9.58 30.39
C ASN A 43 2.24 10.53 29.29
N PHE A 44 1.04 10.24 28.76
CA PHE A 44 0.40 11.11 27.74
C PHE A 44 -0.55 12.13 28.36
N ASP A 45 -0.57 12.26 29.68
CA ASP A 45 -1.51 13.12 30.41
C ASP A 45 -2.99 12.85 30.01
N SER A 46 -3.31 11.55 29.94
CA SER A 46 -4.60 11.07 29.43
C SER A 46 -5.68 11.23 30.50
N HIS A 47 -6.81 11.86 30.11
CA HIS A 47 -7.99 11.97 30.96
C HIS A 47 -9.26 11.68 30.14
N ILE A 48 -10.32 11.25 30.80
CA ILE A 48 -11.60 11.02 30.16
C ILE A 48 -12.25 12.37 29.87
N ILE A 49 -12.58 12.63 28.62
CA ILE A 49 -13.30 13.83 28.16
C ILE A 49 -14.80 13.64 28.34
N SER A 50 -15.32 12.51 27.86
CA SER A 50 -16.73 12.12 27.98
C SER A 50 -16.88 10.61 27.89
N THR A 51 -17.92 10.08 28.54
CA THR A 51 -18.38 8.70 28.39
C THR A 51 -19.84 8.75 28.01
N GLU A 52 -20.20 8.12 26.88
CA GLU A 52 -21.56 8.07 26.38
C GLU A 52 -21.99 6.62 26.20
N VAL A 53 -23.19 6.30 26.66
CA VAL A 53 -23.78 4.97 26.41
C VAL A 53 -24.41 4.96 25.04
N ILE A 54 -23.90 4.12 24.16
CA ILE A 54 -24.42 3.98 22.82
C ILE A 54 -25.44 2.86 22.80
N VAL A 55 -26.70 3.23 22.60
CA VAL A 55 -27.85 2.30 22.55
C VAL A 55 -28.02 1.66 21.17
N ASP A 56 -27.52 2.33 20.11
CA ASP A 56 -27.61 1.82 18.75
C ASP A 56 -26.48 0.83 18.46
N LYS A 57 -26.80 -0.22 17.68
CA LYS A 57 -25.77 -1.11 17.10
C LYS A 57 -24.81 -0.30 16.24
N ILE A 58 -23.67 0.07 16.79
CA ILE A 58 -22.60 0.62 15.98
C ILE A 58 -22.16 -0.48 15.02
N VAL A 59 -22.47 -0.29 13.76
CA VAL A 59 -21.86 -1.08 12.68
C VAL A 59 -20.45 -0.53 12.53
N PHE A 60 -19.50 -1.15 13.22
CA PHE A 60 -18.09 -0.86 12.98
C PHE A 60 -17.81 -1.16 11.50
N ASN A 61 -17.58 -0.11 10.73
CA ASN A 61 -17.20 -0.24 9.33
C ASN A 61 -15.78 -0.80 9.28
N LYS A 62 -15.63 -2.11 9.54
CA LYS A 62 -14.39 -2.79 9.15
C LYS A 62 -14.23 -2.56 7.65
N PRO A 63 -13.05 -2.12 7.21
CA PRO A 63 -12.78 -2.02 5.79
C PRO A 63 -13.27 -3.30 5.14
N ASP A 64 -14.09 -3.17 4.09
CA ASP A 64 -14.62 -4.35 3.41
C ASP A 64 -13.45 -5.06 2.73
N GLU A 65 -12.93 -6.09 3.40
CA GLU A 65 -11.80 -6.87 2.91
C GLU A 65 -12.03 -7.42 1.50
N ARG A 66 -13.30 -7.60 1.13
CA ARG A 66 -13.66 -8.06 -0.23
C ARG A 66 -13.49 -6.96 -1.25
N LEU A 67 -13.88 -5.74 -0.89
CA LEU A 67 -13.69 -4.57 -1.75
C LEU A 67 -12.20 -4.26 -1.90
N GLU A 68 -11.45 -4.25 -0.79
CA GLU A 68 -10.01 -4.04 -0.79
C GLU A 68 -9.29 -5.08 -1.68
N LYS A 69 -9.61 -6.38 -1.52
CA LYS A 69 -9.06 -7.45 -2.35
C LYS A 69 -9.39 -7.26 -3.83
N ARG A 70 -10.64 -6.86 -4.14
CA ARG A 70 -11.07 -6.64 -5.52
C ARG A 70 -10.31 -5.50 -6.18
N LEU A 71 -10.15 -4.38 -5.48
CA LEU A 71 -9.42 -3.21 -5.97
C LEU A 71 -7.96 -3.54 -6.21
N LEU A 72 -7.28 -4.15 -5.23
CA LEU A 72 -5.88 -4.58 -5.37
C LEU A 72 -5.70 -5.58 -6.52
N TYR A 73 -6.63 -6.51 -6.71
CA TYR A 73 -6.57 -7.45 -7.83
C TYR A 73 -6.74 -6.75 -9.19
N GLN A 74 -7.62 -5.76 -9.29
CA GLN A 74 -7.78 -4.96 -10.51
C GLN A 74 -6.50 -4.20 -10.86
N VAL A 75 -5.90 -3.54 -9.87
CA VAL A 75 -4.65 -2.79 -10.06
C VAL A 75 -3.50 -3.74 -10.42
N LEU A 76 -3.39 -4.89 -9.76
CA LEU A 76 -2.45 -5.94 -10.11
C LEU A 76 -2.58 -6.36 -11.58
N MET A 77 -3.80 -6.65 -12.02
CA MET A 77 -4.04 -7.08 -13.41
C MET A 77 -3.68 -6.00 -14.43
N ILE A 78 -3.99 -4.73 -14.14
CA ILE A 78 -3.62 -3.61 -15.01
C ILE A 78 -2.09 -3.53 -15.14
N ASN A 79 -1.35 -3.50 -14.02
CA ASN A 79 0.11 -3.42 -14.04
C ASN A 79 0.73 -4.63 -14.74
N PHE A 80 0.25 -5.83 -14.48
CA PHE A 80 0.78 -7.04 -15.10
C PHE A 80 0.54 -7.09 -16.62
N VAL A 81 -0.63 -6.69 -17.09
CA VAL A 81 -0.93 -6.60 -18.52
C VAL A 81 -0.06 -5.55 -19.19
N PHE A 82 0.09 -4.37 -18.57
CA PHE A 82 0.96 -3.33 -19.11
C PHE A 82 2.43 -3.72 -19.10
N PHE A 83 2.91 -4.44 -18.09
CA PHE A 83 4.23 -5.06 -18.09
C PHE A 83 4.46 -5.89 -19.37
N ILE A 84 3.52 -6.76 -19.72
CA ILE A 84 3.64 -7.61 -20.93
C ILE A 84 3.65 -6.76 -22.19
N ILE A 85 2.77 -5.77 -22.29
CA ILE A 85 2.68 -4.88 -23.45
C ILE A 85 3.98 -4.09 -23.61
N GLU A 86 4.44 -3.38 -22.58
CA GLU A 86 5.63 -2.56 -22.62
C GLU A 86 6.90 -3.35 -22.88
N CYS A 87 7.04 -4.51 -22.22
CA CYS A 87 8.17 -5.41 -22.44
C CYS A 87 8.21 -5.89 -23.91
N SER A 88 7.07 -6.29 -24.45
CA SER A 88 6.96 -6.75 -25.84
C SER A 88 7.30 -5.61 -26.82
N VAL A 89 6.67 -4.44 -26.64
CA VAL A 89 6.94 -3.28 -27.52
C VAL A 89 8.38 -2.81 -27.36
N GLY A 90 8.93 -2.83 -26.14
CA GLY A 90 10.32 -2.48 -25.86
C GLY A 90 11.32 -3.35 -26.63
N ILE A 91 11.07 -4.67 -26.68
CA ILE A 91 11.88 -5.61 -27.44
C ILE A 91 11.77 -5.32 -28.95
N PHE A 92 10.57 -5.16 -29.49
CA PHE A 92 10.36 -4.88 -30.91
C PHE A 92 10.87 -3.51 -31.35
N ALA A 93 10.79 -2.51 -30.49
CA ALA A 93 11.27 -1.14 -30.78
C ALA A 93 12.77 -0.96 -30.47
N ASN A 94 13.48 -1.99 -30.01
CA ASN A 94 14.84 -1.89 -29.48
C ASN A 94 14.98 -0.79 -28.42
N SER A 95 13.92 -0.60 -27.64
CA SER A 95 13.84 0.45 -26.62
C SER A 95 13.97 -0.14 -25.23
N MET A 96 15.18 -0.04 -24.67
CA MET A 96 15.35 -0.45 -23.28
C MET A 96 14.69 0.50 -22.27
N GLY A 97 14.38 1.74 -22.67
CA GLY A 97 13.56 2.62 -21.86
C GLY A 97 12.21 1.98 -21.57
N LEU A 98 11.52 1.47 -22.60
CA LEU A 98 10.27 0.73 -22.42
C LEU A 98 10.46 -0.59 -21.64
N ILE A 99 11.60 -1.27 -21.83
CA ILE A 99 11.89 -2.47 -21.01
C ILE A 99 12.10 -2.10 -19.54
N ALA A 100 12.80 -1.00 -19.25
CA ALA A 100 12.97 -0.52 -17.88
C ALA A 100 11.64 -0.11 -17.26
N ASP A 101 10.78 0.63 -17.99
CA ASP A 101 9.41 0.97 -17.58
C ASP A 101 8.57 -0.30 -17.30
N SER A 102 8.68 -1.32 -18.15
CA SER A 102 7.97 -2.58 -17.94
C SER A 102 8.41 -3.28 -16.65
N LEU A 103 9.70 -3.22 -16.28
CA LEU A 103 10.17 -3.78 -15.01
C LEU A 103 9.59 -3.06 -13.80
N ASP A 104 9.30 -1.78 -13.91
CA ASP A 104 8.61 -1.01 -12.86
C ASP A 104 7.17 -1.51 -12.67
N MET A 105 6.44 -1.72 -13.77
CA MET A 105 5.11 -2.33 -13.76
C MET A 105 5.11 -3.76 -13.17
N LEU A 106 6.16 -4.53 -13.44
CA LEU A 106 6.34 -5.85 -12.83
C LEU A 106 6.59 -5.74 -11.33
N ALA A 107 7.41 -4.78 -10.90
CA ALA A 107 7.69 -4.51 -9.48
C ALA A 107 6.40 -4.17 -8.73
N ASP A 108 5.60 -3.27 -9.29
CA ASP A 108 4.31 -2.90 -8.73
C ASP A 108 3.36 -4.10 -8.64
N SER A 109 3.30 -4.93 -9.68
CA SER A 109 2.52 -6.17 -9.66
C SER A 109 2.93 -7.08 -8.51
N PHE A 110 4.23 -7.21 -8.26
CA PHE A 110 4.74 -8.00 -7.14
C PHE A 110 4.35 -7.40 -5.78
N VAL A 111 4.42 -6.08 -5.63
CA VAL A 111 3.96 -5.37 -4.43
C VAL A 111 2.48 -5.61 -4.17
N TYR A 112 1.64 -5.56 -5.20
CA TYR A 112 0.20 -5.83 -5.06
C TYR A 112 -0.11 -7.29 -4.71
N ILE A 113 0.66 -8.26 -5.22
CA ILE A 113 0.57 -9.67 -4.78
C ILE A 113 0.88 -9.78 -3.29
N LEU A 114 1.95 -9.14 -2.84
CA LEU A 114 2.32 -9.12 -1.42
C LEU A 114 1.25 -8.42 -0.56
N ALA A 115 0.70 -7.30 -1.02
CA ALA A 115 -0.37 -6.59 -0.33
C ALA A 115 -1.63 -7.46 -0.20
N LEU A 116 -2.04 -8.15 -1.27
CA LEU A 116 -3.15 -9.11 -1.25
C LEU A 116 -2.95 -10.22 -0.22
N SER A 117 -1.71 -10.72 -0.09
CA SER A 117 -1.37 -11.74 0.92
C SER A 117 -1.46 -11.24 2.35
N ALA A 118 -1.38 -9.93 2.56
CA ALA A 118 -1.36 -9.30 3.88
C ALA A 118 -2.75 -8.89 4.40
N ILE A 119 -3.79 -8.94 3.55
CA ILE A 119 -5.17 -8.61 3.97
C ILE A 119 -5.67 -9.63 5.00
N GLY A 120 -6.20 -9.14 6.11
CA GLY A 120 -6.67 -9.98 7.22
C GLY A 120 -5.56 -10.56 8.11
N MET A 121 -4.28 -10.36 7.77
CA MET A 121 -3.14 -10.87 8.52
C MET A 121 -2.73 -9.97 9.69
N THR A 122 -1.95 -10.53 10.61
CA THR A 122 -1.43 -9.83 11.78
C THR A 122 -0.54 -8.65 11.41
N LEU A 123 -0.42 -7.65 12.30
CA LEU A 123 0.44 -6.49 12.08
C LEU A 123 1.91 -6.87 11.86
N ALA A 124 2.39 -7.93 12.53
CA ALA A 124 3.75 -8.42 12.35
C ALA A 124 3.99 -8.95 10.93
N TYR A 125 2.99 -9.67 10.38
CA TYR A 125 3.05 -10.14 8.99
C TYR A 125 3.02 -8.98 8.00
N LYS A 126 2.11 -8.01 8.18
CA LYS A 126 2.02 -6.81 7.34
C LYS A 126 3.36 -6.03 7.29
N LYS A 127 4.04 -5.89 8.44
CA LYS A 127 5.36 -5.25 8.49
C LYS A 127 6.43 -6.02 7.70
N ARG A 128 6.44 -7.35 7.77
CA ARG A 128 7.37 -8.18 6.99
C ARG A 128 7.13 -8.05 5.49
N VAL A 129 5.87 -8.09 5.08
CA VAL A 129 5.47 -7.93 3.68
C VAL A 129 5.88 -6.55 3.16
N ALA A 130 5.63 -5.47 3.90
CA ALA A 130 6.05 -4.12 3.53
C ALA A 130 7.58 -3.99 3.41
N PHE A 131 8.32 -4.63 4.31
CA PHE A 131 9.79 -4.66 4.26
C PHE A 131 10.30 -5.41 3.01
N LEU A 132 9.72 -6.58 2.69
CA LEU A 132 10.06 -7.35 1.49
C LEU A 132 9.75 -6.56 0.22
N ALA A 133 8.58 -5.92 0.14
CA ALA A 133 8.21 -5.07 -0.97
C ALA A 133 9.22 -3.94 -1.17
N GLY A 134 9.62 -3.24 -0.09
CA GLY A 134 10.63 -2.19 -0.14
C GLY A 134 12.01 -2.68 -0.64
N ILE A 135 12.46 -3.84 -0.17
CA ILE A 135 13.73 -4.44 -0.65
C ILE A 135 13.63 -4.76 -2.14
N THR A 136 12.53 -5.36 -2.59
CA THR A 136 12.34 -5.70 -4.00
C THR A 136 12.41 -4.45 -4.88
N GLN A 137 11.74 -3.36 -4.48
CA GLN A 137 11.77 -2.09 -5.21
C GLN A 137 13.19 -1.50 -5.28
N ILE A 138 13.95 -1.53 -4.17
CA ILE A 138 15.35 -1.06 -4.15
C ILE A 138 16.21 -1.87 -5.13
N ILE A 139 16.08 -3.19 -5.13
CA ILE A 139 16.84 -4.07 -6.04
C ILE A 139 16.50 -3.72 -7.50
N LEU A 140 15.23 -3.58 -7.85
CA LEU A 140 14.79 -3.25 -9.20
C LEU A 140 15.23 -1.85 -9.61
N ALA A 141 15.16 -0.87 -8.72
CA ALA A 141 15.69 0.49 -8.98
C ALA A 141 17.20 0.48 -9.25
N LEU A 142 17.97 -0.31 -8.51
CA LEU A 142 19.42 -0.48 -8.77
C LEU A 142 19.67 -1.11 -10.13
N PHE A 143 18.91 -2.12 -10.52
CA PHE A 143 18.98 -2.70 -11.87
C PHE A 143 18.69 -1.65 -12.96
N GLY A 144 17.64 -0.83 -12.76
CA GLY A 144 17.31 0.27 -13.68
C GLY A 144 18.44 1.27 -13.82
N VAL A 145 19.05 1.69 -12.71
CA VAL A 145 20.20 2.62 -12.71
C VAL A 145 21.39 2.02 -13.47
N ILE A 146 21.74 0.76 -13.22
CA ILE A 146 22.83 0.06 -13.89
C ILE A 146 22.59 0.03 -15.40
N GLU A 147 21.35 -0.27 -15.82
CA GLU A 147 20.99 -0.34 -17.22
C GLU A 147 21.07 1.03 -17.91
N VAL A 148 20.63 2.10 -17.24
CA VAL A 148 20.77 3.48 -17.74
C VAL A 148 22.25 3.84 -17.91
N ILE A 149 23.12 3.54 -16.93
CA ILE A 149 24.57 3.80 -17.02
C ILE A 149 25.18 3.00 -18.17
N ARG A 150 24.85 1.73 -18.32
CA ARG A 150 25.34 0.85 -19.40
C ARG A 150 25.07 1.44 -20.78
N ARG A 151 23.87 2.03 -20.96
CA ARG A 151 23.47 2.65 -22.21
C ARG A 151 24.16 3.96 -22.48
N PHE A 152 24.34 4.76 -21.44
CA PHE A 152 25.04 6.04 -21.59
C PHE A 152 26.49 5.86 -22.10
N ILE A 153 27.08 4.69 -21.79
CA ILE A 153 28.45 4.35 -22.20
C ILE A 153 28.45 3.58 -23.54
N GLY A 154 27.36 2.91 -23.90
CA GLY A 154 27.25 2.09 -25.12
C GLY A 154 26.77 2.88 -26.35
N THR A 155 27.24 2.49 -27.50
CA THR A 155 26.73 3.03 -28.82
C THR A 155 25.56 2.16 -29.27
N GLU A 156 24.36 2.35 -28.70
CA GLU A 156 23.20 1.58 -29.12
C GLU A 156 22.44 2.29 -30.27
N GLN A 157 21.71 1.49 -31.08
CA GLN A 157 20.88 2.02 -32.15
C GLN A 157 19.75 2.91 -31.61
N LEU A 158 19.40 3.98 -32.33
CA LEU A 158 18.31 4.84 -31.95
C LEU A 158 16.99 4.08 -31.97
N PRO A 159 16.24 4.08 -30.86
CA PRO A 159 14.98 3.36 -30.76
C PRO A 159 13.87 4.02 -31.59
N ASN A 160 12.81 3.27 -31.88
CA ASN A 160 11.64 3.81 -32.55
C ASN A 160 10.85 4.72 -31.61
N TYR A 161 11.07 6.03 -31.70
CA TYR A 161 10.47 7.03 -30.81
C TYR A 161 8.94 7.10 -30.90
N GLN A 162 8.35 6.77 -32.05
CA GLN A 162 6.89 6.81 -32.24
C GLN A 162 6.21 5.73 -31.39
N LEU A 163 6.74 4.52 -31.38
CA LEU A 163 6.27 3.42 -30.52
C LEU A 163 6.48 3.74 -29.05
N MET A 164 7.62 4.33 -28.70
CA MET A 164 7.92 4.74 -27.33
C MET A 164 6.90 5.76 -26.80
N ILE A 165 6.64 6.83 -27.55
CA ILE A 165 5.70 7.88 -27.13
C ILE A 165 4.28 7.31 -26.99
N GLY A 166 3.83 6.51 -27.96
CA GLY A 166 2.50 5.90 -27.92
C GLY A 166 2.31 4.98 -26.71
N THR A 167 3.29 4.12 -26.44
CA THR A 167 3.24 3.18 -25.32
C THR A 167 3.33 3.90 -23.98
N ALA A 168 4.26 4.86 -23.83
CA ALA A 168 4.40 5.64 -22.61
C ALA A 168 3.13 6.45 -22.28
N PHE A 169 2.43 6.96 -23.29
CA PHE A 169 1.15 7.65 -23.09
C PHE A 169 0.06 6.70 -22.59
N LEU A 170 -0.02 5.48 -23.12
CA LEU A 170 -0.97 4.47 -22.64
C LEU A 170 -0.63 4.01 -21.22
N ALA A 171 0.64 3.83 -20.89
CA ALA A 171 1.09 3.50 -19.55
C ALA A 171 0.75 4.60 -18.53
N LEU A 172 0.91 5.86 -18.91
CA LEU A 172 0.50 6.99 -18.06
C LEU A 172 -0.99 6.95 -17.74
N ILE A 173 -1.84 6.64 -18.73
CA ILE A 173 -3.29 6.48 -18.51
C ILE A 173 -3.56 5.30 -17.56
N ALA A 174 -2.88 4.18 -17.73
CA ALA A 174 -3.03 3.01 -16.87
C ALA A 174 -2.64 3.32 -15.43
N ASN A 175 -1.51 3.99 -15.21
CA ASN A 175 -1.06 4.42 -13.89
C ASN A 175 -2.05 5.38 -13.23
N TRP A 176 -2.57 6.34 -13.98
CA TRP A 176 -3.61 7.25 -13.50
C TRP A 176 -4.88 6.48 -13.08
N LEU A 177 -5.29 5.48 -13.88
CA LEU A 177 -6.42 4.62 -13.56
C LEU A 177 -6.18 3.80 -12.27
N CYS A 178 -4.99 3.25 -12.10
CA CYS A 178 -4.59 2.55 -10.87
C CYS A 178 -4.67 3.46 -9.65
N LEU A 179 -4.14 4.68 -9.75
CA LEU A 179 -4.21 5.68 -8.69
C LEU A 179 -5.66 6.02 -8.33
N TYR A 180 -6.52 6.22 -9.35
CA TYR A 180 -7.94 6.47 -9.14
C TYR A 180 -8.66 5.31 -8.46
N LEU A 181 -8.34 4.06 -8.82
CA LEU A 181 -8.91 2.87 -8.17
C LEU A 181 -8.49 2.77 -6.70
N LEU A 182 -7.22 3.09 -6.39
CA LEU A 182 -6.70 3.03 -5.02
C LEU A 182 -7.16 4.20 -4.14
N SER A 183 -7.68 5.28 -4.73
CA SER A 183 -8.20 6.43 -3.99
C SER A 183 -9.65 6.25 -3.50
N LYS A 184 -10.33 5.16 -3.90
CA LYS A 184 -11.69 4.81 -3.47
C LYS A 184 -11.70 4.02 -2.17
#